data_c903141370ea82fed538c94b25b68d49
#
_entry.id   c903141370ea82fed538c94b25b68d49
#
_cell.length_a   1.000
_cell.length_b   1.000
_cell.length_c   1.000
_cell.angle_alpha   90.00
_cell.angle_beta   90.00
_cell.angle_gamma   90.00
#
_symmetry.space_group_name_H-M   'P 1'
#
loop_
_entity.id
_entity.type
_entity.pdbx_description
1 polymer ?
#
loop_
_entity_poly.entity_id
_entity_poly.type
_entity_poly.pdbx_seq_one_letter_code
_entity_poly.pdbx_strand_id
1 'polypeptide(L)'
;MLEQVQNIVPKHVSCIYVRQTEALGLGHAILCARPVVGGGPFAVILADDLIDGNPPVMKQMVDVYARERCSLLAVQTVTREETSSYGIVKTEPGERGMHRITGIVEKPRPENAPSNLAVVGRYVLTPEIFDHLEKVKPGASGEIQLTDGIASLLPVQRALAYEFQGVRHDCGSKLGYLEANVLYALRHPEIGKEFSAFLDSLAHGSKKPRSNAG
;
A
#
# COMPACT_ATOMS: atom_id res chain seq x y z
N MET A 1 -12.17 4.73 27.18
CA MET A 1 -11.11 3.81 26.65
C MET A 1 -11.69 2.49 26.12
N LEU A 2 -12.48 1.68 26.87
CA LEU A 2 -13.05 0.43 26.37
C LEU A 2 -13.99 0.64 25.18
N GLU A 3 -14.89 1.62 25.25
CA GLU A 3 -15.80 1.97 24.14
C GLU A 3 -15.05 2.45 22.87
N GLN A 4 -13.95 3.18 23.03
CA GLN A 4 -13.13 3.61 21.89
C GLN A 4 -12.48 2.42 21.19
N VAL A 5 -11.98 1.43 21.97
CA VAL A 5 -11.39 0.21 21.40
C VAL A 5 -12.45 -0.67 20.75
N GLN A 6 -13.63 -0.80 21.34
CA GLN A 6 -14.75 -1.57 20.79
C GLN A 6 -15.33 -0.97 19.51
N ASN A 7 -15.18 0.34 19.31
CA ASN A 7 -15.73 1.06 18.13
C ASN A 7 -14.67 1.31 17.04
N ILE A 8 -13.44 0.79 17.17
CA ILE A 8 -12.41 0.88 16.12
C ILE A 8 -12.90 0.22 14.82
N VAL A 9 -13.56 -0.94 14.94
CA VAL A 9 -14.15 -1.61 13.79
C VAL A 9 -15.63 -1.25 13.73
N PRO A 10 -16.12 -0.61 12.65
CA PRO A 10 -17.53 -0.29 12.48
C PRO A 10 -18.39 -1.55 12.55
N LYS A 11 -19.60 -1.47 13.14
CA LYS A 11 -20.49 -2.62 13.37
C LYS A 11 -20.89 -3.38 12.10
N HIS A 12 -20.80 -2.75 10.92
CA HIS A 12 -21.09 -3.36 9.62
C HIS A 12 -19.87 -4.04 8.98
N VAL A 13 -18.70 -4.00 9.63
CA VAL A 13 -17.46 -4.62 9.17
C VAL A 13 -17.23 -5.90 9.96
N SER A 14 -17.04 -7.01 9.26
CA SER A 14 -16.63 -8.29 9.85
C SER A 14 -15.15 -8.52 9.58
N CYS A 15 -14.41 -8.97 10.60
CA CYS A 15 -13.01 -9.31 10.48
C CYS A 15 -12.84 -10.83 10.51
N ILE A 16 -12.11 -11.36 9.54
CA ILE A 16 -11.69 -12.77 9.47
C ILE A 16 -10.16 -12.78 9.47
N TYR A 17 -9.57 -13.56 10.38
CA TYR A 17 -8.13 -13.70 10.49
C TYR A 17 -7.68 -14.99 9.80
N VAL A 18 -6.82 -14.84 8.81
CA VAL A 18 -6.20 -15.98 8.10
C VAL A 18 -4.72 -16.00 8.43
N ARG A 19 -4.26 -17.14 8.95
CA ARG A 19 -2.84 -17.30 9.29
C ARG A 19 -2.05 -17.71 8.05
N GLN A 20 -1.00 -16.95 7.73
CA GLN A 20 0.07 -17.41 6.86
C GLN A 20 1.06 -18.24 7.71
N THR A 21 1.11 -19.56 7.49
CA THR A 21 1.91 -20.46 8.33
C THR A 21 3.40 -20.34 8.08
N GLU A 22 3.80 -19.95 6.87
CA GLU A 22 5.19 -19.77 6.46
C GLU A 22 5.33 -18.39 5.79
N ALA A 23 6.39 -17.65 6.08
CA ALA A 23 6.64 -16.31 5.54
C ALA A 23 7.17 -16.39 4.09
N LEU A 24 6.33 -16.85 3.16
CA LEU A 24 6.68 -17.04 1.75
C LEU A 24 6.31 -15.84 0.85
N GLY A 25 6.23 -14.65 1.40
CA GLY A 25 6.00 -13.40 0.66
C GLY A 25 4.53 -13.03 0.48
N LEU A 26 4.30 -11.87 -0.17
CA LEU A 26 2.97 -11.26 -0.31
C LEU A 26 2.02 -12.09 -1.20
N GLY A 27 2.53 -12.66 -2.29
CA GLY A 27 1.71 -13.52 -3.16
C GLY A 27 1.17 -14.73 -2.42
N HIS A 28 1.98 -15.36 -1.55
CA HIS A 28 1.54 -16.46 -0.70
C HIS A 28 0.50 -16.01 0.35
N ALA A 29 0.69 -14.84 0.96
CA ALA A 29 -0.29 -14.29 1.90
C ALA A 29 -1.67 -14.10 1.25
N ILE A 30 -1.69 -13.60 0.01
CA ILE A 30 -2.92 -13.47 -0.79
C ILE A 30 -3.52 -14.84 -1.10
N LEU A 31 -2.71 -15.84 -1.49
CA LEU A 31 -3.19 -17.20 -1.71
C LEU A 31 -3.86 -17.80 -0.46
N CYS A 32 -3.30 -17.59 0.73
CA CYS A 32 -3.90 -18.02 1.99
C CYS A 32 -5.29 -17.43 2.22
N ALA A 33 -5.57 -16.25 1.68
CA ALA A 33 -6.87 -15.59 1.81
C ALA A 33 -7.92 -16.08 0.78
N ARG A 34 -7.54 -16.84 -0.26
CA ARG A 34 -8.44 -17.33 -1.33
C ARG A 34 -9.76 -17.92 -0.81
N PRO A 35 -9.76 -18.82 0.20
CA PRO A 35 -11.00 -19.46 0.67
C PRO A 35 -11.99 -18.46 1.28
N VAL A 36 -11.51 -17.32 1.76
CA VAL A 36 -12.32 -16.28 2.42
C VAL A 36 -12.78 -15.22 1.41
N VAL A 37 -11.93 -14.87 0.46
CA VAL A 37 -12.22 -13.86 -0.58
C VAL A 37 -13.27 -14.37 -1.57
N GLY A 38 -13.25 -15.65 -1.90
CA GLY A 38 -14.19 -16.23 -2.88
C GLY A 38 -13.89 -15.81 -4.32
N GLY A 39 -14.94 -15.76 -5.15
CA GLY A 39 -14.84 -15.54 -6.59
C GLY A 39 -15.06 -14.10 -7.06
N GLY A 40 -15.11 -13.13 -6.17
CA GLY A 40 -15.28 -11.71 -6.51
C GLY A 40 -13.96 -10.92 -6.56
N PRO A 41 -13.98 -9.69 -7.08
CA PRO A 41 -12.87 -8.77 -6.96
C PRO A 41 -12.66 -8.38 -5.51
N PHE A 42 -11.41 -8.12 -5.14
CA PHE A 42 -11.04 -7.79 -3.77
C PHE A 42 -9.96 -6.72 -3.72
N ALA A 43 -9.90 -6.02 -2.58
CA ALA A 43 -8.86 -5.05 -2.32
C ALA A 43 -7.74 -5.66 -1.47
N VAL A 44 -6.49 -5.28 -1.76
CA VAL A 44 -5.34 -5.56 -0.91
C VAL A 44 -4.81 -4.24 -0.36
N ILE A 45 -4.61 -4.19 0.95
CA ILE A 45 -4.12 -3.03 1.68
C ILE A 45 -2.94 -3.50 2.53
N LEU A 46 -1.74 -3.02 2.21
CA LEU A 46 -0.57 -3.27 3.06
C LEU A 46 -0.60 -2.33 4.26
N ALA A 47 -0.38 -2.88 5.44
CA ALA A 47 -0.56 -2.17 6.70
C ALA A 47 0.51 -1.07 6.95
N ASP A 48 1.67 -1.21 6.33
CA ASP A 48 2.80 -0.29 6.43
C ASP A 48 2.76 0.86 5.41
N ASP A 49 1.85 0.82 4.45
CA ASP A 49 1.60 1.93 3.53
C ASP A 49 0.42 2.79 4.03
N LEU A 50 0.72 3.86 4.75
CA LEU A 50 -0.29 4.82 5.18
C LEU A 50 -0.47 5.90 4.10
N ILE A 51 -1.66 6.00 3.53
CA ILE A 51 -1.94 6.97 2.46
C ILE A 51 -3.05 7.92 2.89
N ASP A 52 -2.70 9.20 2.96
CA ASP A 52 -3.60 10.30 3.28
C ASP A 52 -4.12 10.91 1.98
N GLY A 53 -5.43 10.81 1.74
CA GLY A 53 -6.06 11.30 0.52
C GLY A 53 -7.54 11.63 0.73
N ASN A 54 -8.01 12.63 0.02
CA ASN A 54 -9.43 13.01 0.02
C ASN A 54 -9.91 13.17 -1.43
N PRO A 55 -10.77 12.25 -1.93
CA PRO A 55 -11.32 11.08 -1.21
C PRO A 55 -10.24 10.03 -0.89
N PRO A 56 -10.50 9.11 0.07
CA PRO A 56 -9.56 8.04 0.41
C PRO A 56 -9.14 7.22 -0.80
N VAL A 57 -7.86 6.80 -0.89
CA VAL A 57 -7.31 6.17 -2.10
C VAL A 57 -8.06 4.89 -2.50
N MET A 58 -8.47 4.06 -1.53
CA MET A 58 -9.30 2.90 -1.86
C MET A 58 -10.64 3.28 -2.49
N LYS A 59 -11.26 4.39 -2.07
CA LYS A 59 -12.47 4.90 -2.71
C LYS A 59 -12.19 5.32 -4.16
N GLN A 60 -11.09 6.05 -4.42
CA GLN A 60 -10.67 6.41 -5.77
C GLN A 60 -10.51 5.16 -6.64
N MET A 61 -9.81 4.13 -6.14
CA MET A 61 -9.57 2.89 -6.88
C MET A 61 -10.84 2.08 -7.12
N VAL A 62 -11.75 2.00 -6.16
CA VAL A 62 -13.04 1.30 -6.32
C VAL A 62 -13.89 2.00 -7.39
N ASP A 63 -13.90 3.33 -7.43
CA ASP A 63 -14.62 4.09 -8.45
C ASP A 63 -14.03 3.87 -9.86
N VAL A 64 -12.71 3.75 -9.97
CA VAL A 64 -12.04 3.35 -11.22
C VAL A 64 -12.41 1.92 -11.58
N TYR A 65 -12.32 0.98 -10.63
CA TYR A 65 -12.68 -0.41 -10.86
C TYR A 65 -14.13 -0.59 -11.33
N ALA A 66 -15.06 0.18 -10.79
CA ALA A 66 -16.46 0.13 -11.20
C ALA A 66 -16.66 0.40 -12.70
N ARG A 67 -15.79 1.21 -13.31
CA ARG A 67 -15.79 1.55 -14.74
C ARG A 67 -14.97 0.58 -15.58
N GLU A 68 -13.74 0.29 -15.13
CA GLU A 68 -12.73 -0.41 -15.94
C GLU A 68 -12.81 -1.93 -15.84
N ARG A 69 -13.34 -2.48 -14.73
CA ARG A 69 -13.56 -3.91 -14.48
C ARG A 69 -12.31 -4.77 -14.72
N CYS A 70 -11.14 -4.28 -14.33
CA CYS A 70 -9.87 -5.00 -14.42
C CYS A 70 -9.02 -4.73 -13.19
N SER A 71 -7.96 -5.51 -12.99
CA SER A 71 -7.04 -5.31 -11.87
C SER A 71 -6.40 -3.93 -11.90
N LEU A 72 -6.31 -3.29 -10.73
CA LEU A 72 -5.73 -1.96 -10.54
C LEU A 72 -4.62 -2.02 -9.50
N LEU A 73 -3.50 -1.37 -9.82
CA LEU A 73 -2.37 -1.17 -8.92
C LEU A 73 -2.21 0.32 -8.68
N ALA A 74 -2.23 0.75 -7.42
CA ALA A 74 -1.86 2.13 -7.10
C ALA A 74 -0.35 2.30 -7.32
N VAL A 75 0.02 3.39 -7.98
CA VAL A 75 1.41 3.72 -8.29
C VAL A 75 1.73 5.15 -7.94
N GLN A 76 3.00 5.41 -7.67
CA GLN A 76 3.56 6.74 -7.53
C GLN A 76 4.90 6.85 -8.26
N THR A 77 5.26 8.05 -8.67
CA THR A 77 6.61 8.32 -9.19
C THR A 77 7.60 8.35 -8.03
N VAL A 78 8.70 7.63 -8.19
CA VAL A 78 9.83 7.58 -7.25
C VAL A 78 11.11 8.00 -7.95
N THR A 79 12.18 8.27 -7.18
CA THR A 79 13.51 8.49 -7.75
C THR A 79 14.05 7.22 -8.38
N ARG A 80 15.07 7.35 -9.25
CA ARG A 80 15.67 6.20 -9.94
C ARG A 80 16.31 5.22 -8.95
N GLU A 81 16.91 5.72 -7.89
CA GLU A 81 17.55 4.98 -6.82
C GLU A 81 16.55 4.15 -6.01
N GLU A 82 15.38 4.74 -5.74
CA GLU A 82 14.32 4.10 -4.98
C GLU A 82 13.66 2.94 -5.72
N THR A 83 13.81 2.85 -7.05
CA THR A 83 13.21 1.74 -7.82
C THR A 83 13.61 0.36 -7.32
N SER A 84 14.79 0.24 -6.70
CA SER A 84 15.28 -1.02 -6.11
C SER A 84 14.50 -1.49 -4.87
N SER A 85 13.59 -0.68 -4.36
CA SER A 85 12.77 -1.01 -3.18
C SER A 85 11.35 -1.45 -3.51
N TYR A 86 10.90 -1.28 -4.77
CA TYR A 86 9.50 -1.46 -5.18
C TYR A 86 9.35 -2.36 -6.41
N GLY A 87 8.16 -2.91 -6.58
CA GLY A 87 7.72 -3.39 -7.89
C GLY A 87 7.56 -2.21 -8.85
N ILE A 88 8.22 -2.25 -10.00
CA ILE A 88 8.19 -1.17 -11.00
C ILE A 88 7.41 -1.61 -12.22
N VAL A 89 6.41 -0.82 -12.61
CA VAL A 89 5.59 -1.12 -13.78
C VAL A 89 6.18 -0.52 -15.05
N LYS A 90 6.05 -1.28 -16.15
CA LYS A 90 6.16 -0.77 -17.51
C LYS A 90 4.74 -0.48 -18.01
N THR A 91 4.51 0.71 -18.55
CA THR A 91 3.16 1.13 -18.95
C THR A 91 3.13 1.72 -20.34
N GLU A 92 1.95 1.62 -20.98
CA GLU A 92 1.55 2.49 -22.06
C GLU A 92 0.83 3.70 -21.46
N PRO A 93 1.14 4.93 -21.93
CA PRO A 93 0.47 6.14 -21.45
C PRO A 93 -1.05 6.04 -21.62
N GLY A 94 -1.77 6.49 -20.64
CA GLY A 94 -3.22 6.57 -20.62
C GLY A 94 -3.70 7.95 -20.18
N GLU A 95 -4.99 8.07 -19.93
CA GLU A 95 -5.62 9.32 -19.51
C GLU A 95 -5.93 9.33 -18.01
N ARG A 96 -6.00 10.52 -17.43
CA ARG A 96 -6.46 10.75 -16.06
C ARG A 96 -5.69 9.97 -14.98
N GLY A 97 -4.37 9.85 -15.15
CA GLY A 97 -3.52 9.10 -14.22
C GLY A 97 -3.71 7.58 -14.26
N MET A 98 -4.34 7.06 -15.32
CA MET A 98 -4.48 5.62 -15.55
C MET A 98 -3.60 5.21 -16.73
N HIS A 99 -2.78 4.19 -16.52
CA HIS A 99 -1.87 3.68 -17.55
C HIS A 99 -2.04 2.18 -17.69
N ARG A 100 -2.06 1.68 -18.92
CA ARG A 100 -2.09 0.24 -19.15
C ARG A 100 -0.75 -0.37 -18.76
N ILE A 101 -0.78 -1.37 -17.89
CA ILE A 101 0.43 -2.10 -17.50
C ILE A 101 0.77 -3.10 -18.62
N THR A 102 2.01 -3.04 -19.12
CA THR A 102 2.56 -3.98 -20.11
C THR A 102 3.64 -4.87 -19.55
N GLY A 103 4.10 -4.60 -18.32
CA GLY A 103 5.07 -5.40 -17.59
C GLY A 103 5.25 -4.89 -16.16
N ILE A 104 5.78 -5.72 -15.31
CA ILE A 104 6.13 -5.36 -13.94
C ILE A 104 7.38 -6.16 -13.53
N VAL A 105 8.28 -5.53 -12.79
CA VAL A 105 9.52 -6.13 -12.31
C VAL A 105 9.68 -5.83 -10.82
N GLU A 106 9.89 -6.87 -10.02
CA GLU A 106 10.13 -6.73 -8.57
C GLU A 106 11.54 -6.23 -8.32
N LYS A 107 11.65 -5.10 -7.60
CA LYS A 107 12.90 -4.53 -7.09
C LYS A 107 14.06 -4.56 -8.10
N PRO A 108 13.86 -3.98 -9.29
CA PRO A 108 14.91 -3.98 -10.32
C PRO A 108 16.10 -3.14 -9.86
N ARG A 109 17.30 -3.46 -10.36
CA ARG A 109 18.40 -2.51 -10.24
C ARG A 109 18.05 -1.20 -10.94
N PRO A 110 18.46 -0.03 -10.43
CA PRO A 110 18.08 1.27 -11.00
C PRO A 110 18.33 1.36 -12.52
N GLU A 111 19.43 0.83 -13.01
CA GLU A 111 19.76 0.82 -14.45
C GLU A 111 18.81 -0.03 -15.29
N ASN A 112 18.14 -1.02 -14.70
CA ASN A 112 17.23 -1.97 -15.37
C ASN A 112 15.74 -1.66 -15.12
N ALA A 113 15.42 -0.66 -14.29
CA ALA A 113 14.04 -0.33 -14.00
C ALA A 113 13.31 0.16 -15.27
N PRO A 114 12.15 -0.42 -15.61
CA PRO A 114 11.44 -0.09 -16.85
C PRO A 114 10.84 1.31 -16.86
N SER A 115 10.63 1.89 -15.69
CA SER A 115 10.12 3.25 -15.49
C SER A 115 10.48 3.73 -14.06
N ASN A 116 9.90 4.86 -13.65
CA ASN A 116 9.94 5.34 -12.27
C ASN A 116 8.59 5.20 -11.56
N LEU A 117 7.63 4.47 -12.14
CA LEU A 117 6.33 4.23 -11.54
C LEU A 117 6.39 3.01 -10.63
N ALA A 118 6.44 3.27 -9.33
CA ALA A 118 6.50 2.27 -8.27
C ALA A 118 5.11 1.87 -7.82
N VAL A 119 4.88 0.57 -7.68
CA VAL A 119 3.64 0.03 -7.09
C VAL A 119 3.71 0.22 -5.59
N VAL A 120 2.62 0.74 -5.02
CA VAL A 120 2.45 0.91 -3.58
C VAL A 120 1.43 -0.08 -3.02
N GLY A 121 1.31 -0.16 -1.71
CA GLY A 121 0.53 -1.18 -1.00
C GLY A 121 -1.00 -1.05 -1.11
N ARG A 122 -1.52 -0.70 -2.29
CA ARG A 122 -2.96 -0.62 -2.57
C ARG A 122 -3.26 -1.25 -3.91
N TYR A 123 -4.11 -2.28 -3.88
CA TYR A 123 -4.51 -3.02 -5.09
C TYR A 123 -6.03 -3.24 -5.09
N VAL A 124 -6.62 -3.31 -6.25
CA VAL A 124 -7.90 -3.97 -6.50
C VAL A 124 -7.63 -5.06 -7.51
N LEU A 125 -7.80 -6.31 -7.11
CA LEU A 125 -7.45 -7.47 -7.91
C LEU A 125 -8.72 -8.25 -8.29
N THR A 126 -8.69 -8.85 -9.44
CA THR A 126 -9.69 -9.82 -9.88
C THR A 126 -9.31 -11.21 -9.39
N PRO A 127 -10.28 -12.13 -9.22
CA PRO A 127 -10.03 -13.46 -8.63
C PRO A 127 -9.09 -14.33 -9.46
N GLU A 128 -8.92 -14.06 -10.76
CA GLU A 128 -8.01 -14.78 -11.66
C GLU A 128 -6.56 -14.73 -11.16
N ILE A 129 -6.20 -13.72 -10.38
CA ILE A 129 -4.86 -13.61 -9.78
C ILE A 129 -4.47 -14.86 -8.96
N PHE A 130 -5.44 -15.51 -8.32
CA PHE A 130 -5.17 -16.71 -7.53
C PHE A 130 -4.61 -17.86 -8.36
N ASP A 131 -5.18 -18.09 -9.55
CA ASP A 131 -4.73 -19.17 -10.45
C ASP A 131 -3.35 -18.89 -11.04
N HIS A 132 -2.97 -17.61 -11.13
CA HIS A 132 -1.64 -17.19 -11.53
C HIS A 132 -0.64 -17.34 -10.40
N LEU A 133 -0.99 -16.91 -9.18
CA LEU A 133 -0.13 -17.04 -8.00
C LEU A 133 0.17 -18.51 -7.63
N GLU A 134 -0.77 -19.44 -7.82
CA GLU A 134 -0.54 -20.88 -7.60
C GLU A 134 0.56 -21.46 -8.50
N LYS A 135 0.80 -20.85 -9.67
CA LYS A 135 1.81 -21.29 -10.64
C LYS A 135 3.16 -20.58 -10.47
N VAL A 136 3.21 -19.51 -9.68
CA VAL A 136 4.44 -18.78 -9.39
C VAL A 136 5.37 -19.69 -8.58
N LYS A 137 6.59 -19.84 -9.05
CA LYS A 137 7.65 -20.52 -8.27
C LYS A 137 8.32 -19.49 -7.34
N PRO A 138 8.72 -19.91 -6.14
CA PRO A 138 9.49 -19.04 -5.26
C PRO A 138 10.72 -18.47 -5.99
N GLY A 139 10.89 -17.15 -5.89
CA GLY A 139 12.03 -16.45 -6.45
C GLY A 139 13.34 -16.73 -5.70
N ALA A 140 14.38 -15.99 -5.99
CA ALA A 140 15.71 -16.15 -5.36
C ALA A 140 15.69 -15.94 -3.82
N SER A 141 14.73 -15.15 -3.31
CA SER A 141 14.50 -14.96 -1.87
C SER A 141 13.70 -16.09 -1.22
N GLY A 142 13.21 -17.06 -1.98
CA GLY A 142 12.27 -18.09 -1.52
C GLY A 142 10.81 -17.61 -1.42
N GLU A 143 10.51 -16.40 -1.87
CA GLU A 143 9.19 -15.78 -1.78
C GLU A 143 8.37 -15.95 -3.06
N ILE A 144 7.06 -16.08 -2.92
CA ILE A 144 6.07 -15.97 -3.98
C ILE A 144 5.68 -14.50 -4.07
N GLN A 145 6.22 -13.82 -5.07
CA GLN A 145 5.99 -12.39 -5.26
C GLN A 145 4.64 -12.14 -5.94
N LEU A 146 3.89 -11.14 -5.43
CA LEU A 146 2.64 -10.70 -6.08
C LEU A 146 2.91 -10.15 -7.49
N THR A 147 4.03 -9.46 -7.68
CA THR A 147 4.46 -8.91 -8.95
C THR A 147 4.65 -9.98 -10.03
N ASP A 148 5.16 -11.16 -9.68
CA ASP A 148 5.29 -12.29 -10.61
C ASP A 148 3.92 -12.86 -11.00
N GLY A 149 2.99 -12.96 -10.05
CA GLY A 149 1.60 -13.33 -10.31
C GLY A 149 0.93 -12.34 -11.27
N ILE A 150 1.10 -11.04 -11.03
CA ILE A 150 0.57 -9.99 -11.91
C ILE A 150 1.23 -10.07 -13.29
N ALA A 151 2.56 -10.21 -13.37
CA ALA A 151 3.26 -10.34 -14.64
C ALA A 151 2.70 -11.50 -15.49
N SER A 152 2.41 -12.63 -14.87
CA SER A 152 1.84 -13.80 -15.56
C SER A 152 0.36 -13.61 -15.96
N LEU A 153 -0.37 -12.69 -15.29
CA LEU A 153 -1.75 -12.35 -15.62
C LEU A 153 -1.87 -11.41 -16.83
N LEU A 154 -0.88 -10.50 -17.04
CA LEU A 154 -0.94 -9.47 -18.09
C LEU A 154 -1.22 -9.98 -19.52
N PRO A 155 -0.72 -11.15 -19.98
CA PRO A 155 -1.01 -11.67 -21.31
C PRO A 155 -2.47 -12.02 -21.56
N VAL A 156 -3.23 -12.33 -20.51
CA VAL A 156 -4.63 -12.81 -20.59
C VAL A 156 -5.64 -11.81 -20.02
N GLN A 157 -5.19 -10.87 -19.21
CA GLN A 157 -6.07 -9.87 -18.61
C GLN A 157 -5.40 -8.49 -18.58
N ARG A 158 -6.18 -7.45 -18.89
CA ARG A 158 -5.77 -6.06 -18.74
C ARG A 158 -5.61 -5.72 -17.27
N ALA A 159 -4.54 -5.01 -16.94
CA ALA A 159 -4.34 -4.37 -15.65
C ALA A 159 -3.93 -2.91 -15.84
N LEU A 160 -4.32 -2.05 -14.91
CA LEU A 160 -4.03 -0.62 -14.95
C LEU A 160 -3.21 -0.19 -13.75
N ALA A 161 -2.23 0.66 -13.99
CA ALA A 161 -1.57 1.46 -12.98
C ALA A 161 -2.37 2.75 -12.78
N TYR A 162 -2.69 3.06 -11.54
CA TYR A 162 -3.45 4.24 -11.15
C TYR A 162 -2.60 5.16 -10.29
N GLU A 163 -2.27 6.34 -10.82
CA GLU A 163 -1.63 7.41 -10.06
C GLU A 163 -2.68 8.07 -9.16
N PHE A 164 -2.69 7.70 -7.89
CA PHE A 164 -3.68 8.17 -6.93
C PHE A 164 -3.41 9.61 -6.48
N GLN A 165 -4.47 10.27 -6.00
CA GLN A 165 -4.39 11.57 -5.35
C GLN A 165 -4.26 11.38 -3.85
N GLY A 166 -3.13 11.82 -3.27
CA GLY A 166 -2.85 11.69 -1.85
C GLY A 166 -1.36 11.70 -1.55
N VAL A 167 -1.04 11.66 -0.26
CA VAL A 167 0.34 11.59 0.25
C VAL A 167 0.56 10.25 0.89
N ARG A 168 1.54 9.50 0.40
CA ARG A 168 1.94 8.22 0.98
C ARG A 168 3.02 8.42 2.03
N HIS A 169 2.87 7.73 3.15
CA HIS A 169 3.87 7.59 4.20
C HIS A 169 4.28 6.12 4.28
N ASP A 170 5.55 5.84 4.03
CA ASP A 170 6.13 4.49 4.13
C ASP A 170 6.44 4.18 5.60
N CYS A 171 5.46 3.64 6.31
CA CYS A 171 5.62 3.23 7.70
C CYS A 171 6.44 1.92 7.87
N GLY A 172 6.80 1.25 6.80
CA GLY A 172 7.78 0.14 6.81
C GLY A 172 9.21 0.62 7.09
N SER A 173 9.52 1.88 6.79
CA SER A 173 10.78 2.51 7.17
C SER A 173 10.67 3.23 8.51
N LYS A 174 11.77 3.22 9.31
CA LYS A 174 11.80 3.91 10.60
C LYS A 174 11.54 5.40 10.48
N LEU A 175 12.12 6.03 9.46
CA LEU A 175 11.96 7.46 9.23
C LEU A 175 10.53 7.78 8.79
N GLY A 176 9.99 7.10 7.79
CA GLY A 176 8.63 7.34 7.31
C GLY A 176 7.56 7.08 8.37
N TYR A 177 7.77 6.08 9.25
CA TYR A 177 6.91 5.86 10.42
C TYR A 177 6.91 7.07 11.37
N LEU A 178 8.08 7.63 11.69
CA LEU A 178 8.19 8.81 12.56
C LEU A 178 7.60 10.05 11.89
N GLU A 179 7.85 10.26 10.60
CA GLU A 179 7.28 11.37 9.83
C GLU A 179 5.75 11.31 9.83
N ALA A 180 5.18 10.12 9.57
CA ALA A 180 3.74 9.91 9.63
C ALA A 180 3.18 10.27 11.01
N ASN A 181 3.81 9.77 12.10
CA ASN A 181 3.37 10.09 13.46
C ASN A 181 3.38 11.60 13.73
N VAL A 182 4.45 12.30 13.35
CA VAL A 182 4.54 13.76 13.53
C VAL A 182 3.42 14.49 12.78
N LEU A 183 3.23 14.16 11.50
CA LEU A 183 2.24 14.82 10.65
C LEU A 183 0.80 14.58 11.13
N TYR A 184 0.48 13.35 11.53
CA TYR A 184 -0.84 13.03 12.07
C TYR A 184 -1.06 13.64 13.46
N ALA A 185 -0.04 13.65 14.33
CA ALA A 185 -0.12 14.28 15.63
C ALA A 185 -0.36 15.79 15.54
N LEU A 186 0.29 16.48 14.61
CA LEU A 186 0.07 17.92 14.35
C LEU A 186 -1.37 18.24 13.90
N ARG A 187 -2.02 17.31 13.20
CA ARG A 187 -3.40 17.47 12.71
C ARG A 187 -4.45 16.94 13.70
N HIS A 188 -4.02 16.31 14.78
CA HIS A 188 -4.94 15.71 15.74
C HIS A 188 -5.76 16.80 16.48
N PRO A 189 -7.11 16.70 16.52
CA PRO A 189 -7.96 17.77 17.03
C PRO A 189 -7.73 18.08 18.52
N GLU A 190 -7.35 17.09 19.33
CA GLU A 190 -7.16 17.26 20.78
C GLU A 190 -5.75 17.69 21.16
N ILE A 191 -4.72 17.14 20.51
CA ILE A 191 -3.33 17.33 20.93
C ILE A 191 -2.49 18.18 19.96
N GLY A 192 -2.98 18.48 18.76
CA GLY A 192 -2.17 19.08 17.70
C GLY A 192 -1.51 20.40 18.08
N LYS A 193 -2.23 21.27 18.81
CA LYS A 193 -1.68 22.54 19.28
C LYS A 193 -0.56 22.38 20.32
N GLU A 194 -0.75 21.48 21.28
CA GLU A 194 0.25 21.21 22.31
C GLU A 194 1.47 20.53 21.71
N PHE A 195 1.26 19.62 20.77
CA PHE A 195 2.34 18.92 20.08
C PHE A 195 3.16 19.87 19.21
N SER A 196 2.51 20.82 18.48
CA SER A 196 3.20 21.88 17.76
C SER A 196 4.10 22.72 18.66
N ALA A 197 3.56 23.20 19.81
CA ALA A 197 4.34 23.97 20.77
C ALA A 197 5.52 23.18 21.36
N PHE A 198 5.35 21.87 21.54
CA PHE A 198 6.42 20.97 21.98
C PHE A 198 7.54 20.90 20.95
N LEU A 199 7.21 20.69 19.66
CA LEU A 199 8.19 20.67 18.57
C LEU A 199 8.96 21.98 18.45
N ASP A 200 8.25 23.11 18.55
CA ASP A 200 8.87 24.44 18.54
C ASP A 200 9.86 24.61 19.70
N SER A 201 9.52 24.09 20.89
CA SER A 201 10.41 24.12 22.05
C SER A 201 11.69 23.30 21.85
N LEU A 202 11.60 22.18 21.13
CA LEU A 202 12.76 21.38 20.77
C LEU A 202 13.67 22.09 19.77
N ALA A 203 13.07 22.67 18.72
CA ALA A 203 13.81 23.38 17.68
C ALA A 203 14.58 24.60 18.21
N HIS A 204 14.02 25.30 19.21
CA HIS A 204 14.63 26.49 19.81
C HIS A 204 15.46 26.20 21.08
N GLY A 205 15.73 24.94 21.39
CA GLY A 205 16.59 24.54 22.51
C GLY A 205 16.02 24.81 23.90
N SER A 206 14.72 25.15 24.01
CA SER A 206 14.05 25.43 25.28
C SER A 206 13.71 24.10 25.97
N LYS A 207 14.54 23.66 26.92
CA LYS A 207 14.19 22.53 27.79
C LYS A 207 12.97 22.91 28.66
N LYS A 208 11.77 22.43 28.29
CA LYS A 208 10.65 22.41 29.24
C LYS A 208 11.02 21.47 30.40
N PRO A 209 10.88 21.91 31.69
CA PRO A 209 11.02 20.98 32.78
C PRO A 209 9.95 19.88 32.70
N ARG A 210 10.34 18.62 32.80
CA ARG A 210 9.41 17.52 32.96
C ARG A 210 8.59 17.78 34.23
N SER A 211 7.29 18.04 34.07
CA SER A 211 6.37 18.02 35.19
C SER A 211 6.30 16.56 35.66
N ASN A 212 6.89 16.28 36.82
CA ASN A 212 6.62 15.06 37.56
C ASN A 212 5.16 15.12 38.02
N ALA A 213 4.26 14.48 37.24
CA ALA A 213 2.94 14.11 37.71
C ALA A 213 3.13 12.77 38.43
N GLY A 214 3.01 12.80 39.77
CA GLY A 214 2.93 11.64 40.62
C GLY A 214 1.65 10.85 40.42
#